data_6dafc28904f1709bcb199872b5716972
#
_entry.id   6dafc28904f1709bcb199872b5716972
#
_cell.length_a   1.000
_cell.length_b   1.000
_cell.length_c   1.000
_cell.angle_alpha   90.00
_cell.angle_beta   90.00
_cell.angle_gamma   90.00
#
_symmetry.space_group_name_H-M   'P 1'
#
loop_
_entity.id
_entity.type
_entity.pdbx_description
1 polymer ?
#
loop_
_entity_poly.entity_id
_entity_poly.type
_entity_poly.pdbx_seq_one_letter_code
_entity_poly.pdbx_strand_id
1 'polypeptide(L)'
;LGPFDWSEIAATVASEPDLFLAAISRLDVGALSEDLLSALRAQMGEQNYSQAVTWRVADANRILPVPKGHWFLLRDEHHFRVNLVINGKLIQAESVPMVDGHAAAFPPQKTGDGQITMRRLAQNPQPVCGNVRFLGSQPANKGFDTTEVRGGRNNQSAPLALLANGRGAMARLGVDLGNIKSKYDCLLAANLHESLPVDRQVMAKRVRGWAIADGFIMPLDANNLLCFEPGPPAFWKFLVSAGDGRAVEIEISGSMPTGENATVLKFHRVNGMPAKGSALPPGKAFSLTVRVDLEDRSFHSETKLDDGYEQHFEASTIELDVEAGFAFEPAPERRLKVCVNSGKYHPEIEWCRDIKHPVEESRGHAEGGDAYSPGWFELPMVPGERVVMLVNV
;
A
#
# COMPACT_ATOMS: atom_id res chain seq x y z
N LEU A 1 12.29 -15.43 21.59
CA LEU A 1 11.86 -14.03 21.45
C LEU A 1 11.71 -13.79 19.95
N GLY A 2 10.49 -13.50 19.46
CA GLY A 2 10.26 -13.22 18.05
C GLY A 2 11.04 -11.98 17.56
N PRO A 3 11.13 -11.74 16.26
CA PRO A 3 11.80 -10.58 15.73
C PRO A 3 11.03 -9.33 16.18
N PHE A 4 11.60 -8.59 17.12
CA PHE A 4 11.05 -7.32 17.56
C PHE A 4 11.20 -6.28 16.44
N ASP A 5 10.20 -5.45 16.22
CA ASP A 5 10.39 -4.24 15.43
C ASP A 5 11.03 -3.16 16.31
N TRP A 6 12.34 -3.29 16.50
CA TRP A 6 13.15 -2.35 17.27
C TRP A 6 13.05 -0.93 16.76
N SER A 7 12.70 -0.75 15.49
CA SER A 7 12.54 0.56 14.88
C SER A 7 11.37 1.33 15.46
N GLU A 8 10.21 0.66 15.62
CA GLU A 8 9.03 1.26 16.24
C GLU A 8 9.25 1.51 17.74
N ILE A 9 9.90 0.58 18.44
CA ILE A 9 10.25 0.76 19.86
C ILE A 9 11.18 1.96 20.02
N ALA A 10 12.24 2.09 19.22
CA ALA A 10 13.14 3.21 19.26
C ALA A 10 12.46 4.55 18.95
N ALA A 11 11.57 4.58 17.96
CA ALA A 11 10.78 5.75 17.62
C ALA A 11 9.85 6.17 18.78
N THR A 12 9.24 5.18 19.46
CA THR A 12 8.38 5.42 20.62
C THR A 12 9.16 5.96 21.80
N VAL A 13 10.32 5.37 22.11
CA VAL A 13 11.21 5.87 23.19
C VAL A 13 11.62 7.32 22.92
N ALA A 14 11.97 7.66 21.67
CA ALA A 14 12.40 9.01 21.31
C ALA A 14 11.26 10.03 21.31
N SER A 15 10.01 9.61 20.99
CA SER A 15 8.85 10.49 20.93
C SER A 15 8.20 10.73 22.29
N GLU A 16 8.05 9.67 23.09
CA GLU A 16 7.28 9.66 24.33
C GLU A 16 8.03 8.90 25.43
N PRO A 17 9.23 9.39 25.85
CA PRO A 17 10.12 8.65 26.74
C PRO A 17 9.49 8.35 28.10
N ASP A 18 8.77 9.30 28.69
CA ASP A 18 8.14 9.13 30.02
C ASP A 18 7.00 8.10 29.95
N LEU A 19 6.20 8.16 28.90
CA LEU A 19 5.10 7.22 28.68
C LEU A 19 5.63 5.80 28.42
N PHE A 20 6.70 5.69 27.65
CA PHE A 20 7.39 4.43 27.39
C PHE A 20 7.96 3.82 28.67
N LEU A 21 8.66 4.61 29.48
CA LEU A 21 9.20 4.15 30.77
C LEU A 21 8.08 3.70 31.72
N ALA A 22 6.97 4.44 31.80
CA ALA A 22 5.80 4.05 32.59
C ALA A 22 5.15 2.77 32.08
N ALA A 23 5.10 2.56 30.77
CA ALA A 23 4.54 1.34 30.17
C ALA A 23 5.45 0.13 30.44
N ILE A 24 6.75 0.23 30.17
CA ILE A 24 7.69 -0.88 30.34
C ILE A 24 7.84 -1.29 31.82
N SER A 25 7.74 -0.34 32.76
CA SER A 25 7.81 -0.64 34.19
C SER A 25 6.61 -1.48 34.71
N ARG A 26 5.51 -1.51 33.97
CA ARG A 26 4.31 -2.31 34.28
C ARG A 26 4.33 -3.70 33.65
N LEU A 27 5.29 -3.98 32.75
CA LEU A 27 5.39 -5.23 32.04
C LEU A 27 6.36 -6.17 32.77
N ASP A 28 5.94 -7.37 33.05
CA ASP A 28 6.86 -8.46 33.39
C ASP A 28 7.38 -9.10 32.11
N VAL A 29 8.51 -8.57 31.60
CA VAL A 29 9.11 -9.00 30.33
C VAL A 29 9.50 -10.47 30.35
N GLY A 30 9.77 -11.03 31.53
CA GLY A 30 10.12 -12.45 31.69
C GLY A 30 8.90 -13.39 31.58
N ALA A 31 7.71 -12.86 31.87
CA ALA A 31 6.44 -13.62 31.86
C ALA A 31 5.58 -13.37 30.62
N LEU A 32 6.04 -12.56 29.63
CA LEU A 32 5.27 -12.26 28.44
C LEU A 32 5.02 -13.53 27.60
N SER A 33 3.74 -13.83 27.38
CA SER A 33 3.27 -14.84 26.44
C SER A 33 3.08 -14.31 25.02
N GLU A 34 3.08 -12.99 24.86
CA GLU A 34 2.97 -12.25 23.60
C GLU A 34 4.27 -11.47 23.32
N ASP A 35 4.43 -10.93 22.11
CA ASP A 35 5.59 -10.13 21.79
C ASP A 35 5.60 -8.78 22.55
N LEU A 36 6.79 -8.29 22.87
CA LEU A 36 6.98 -7.07 23.65
C LEU A 36 6.29 -5.85 23.01
N LEU A 37 6.29 -5.78 21.66
CA LEU A 37 5.69 -4.68 20.92
C LEU A 37 4.18 -4.60 21.17
N SER A 38 3.50 -5.75 21.15
CA SER A 38 2.06 -5.85 21.41
C SER A 38 1.74 -5.46 22.85
N ALA A 39 2.54 -5.94 23.80
CA ALA A 39 2.36 -5.60 25.21
C ALA A 39 2.60 -4.12 25.48
N LEU A 40 3.60 -3.49 24.86
CA LEU A 40 3.83 -2.05 24.95
C LEU A 40 2.70 -1.24 24.35
N ARG A 41 2.18 -1.62 23.17
CA ARG A 41 1.01 -0.96 22.55
C ARG A 41 -0.20 -1.00 23.46
N ALA A 42 -0.46 -2.13 24.11
CA ALA A 42 -1.57 -2.28 25.04
C ALA A 42 -1.43 -1.35 26.25
N GLN A 43 -0.21 -1.17 26.77
CA GLN A 43 0.06 -0.35 27.95
C GLN A 43 0.10 1.16 27.64
N MET A 44 0.59 1.54 26.46
CA MET A 44 0.71 2.96 26.09
C MET A 44 -0.56 3.52 25.44
N GLY A 45 -1.44 2.66 24.97
CA GLY A 45 -2.54 3.04 24.09
C GLY A 45 -2.09 3.24 22.64
N GLU A 46 -2.87 2.79 21.67
CA GLU A 46 -2.49 2.81 20.24
C GLU A 46 -2.18 4.22 19.70
N GLN A 47 -2.92 5.22 20.15
CA GLN A 47 -2.74 6.61 19.72
C GLN A 47 -1.43 7.25 20.22
N ASN A 48 -0.79 6.70 21.22
CA ASN A 48 0.46 7.19 21.79
C ASN A 48 1.68 6.36 21.35
N TYR A 49 1.45 5.34 20.50
CA TYR A 49 2.51 4.50 19.99
C TYR A 49 2.99 5.04 18.64
N SER A 50 4.26 5.45 18.58
CA SER A 50 4.86 6.00 17.36
C SER A 50 5.03 4.92 16.30
N GLN A 51 4.60 5.21 15.09
CA GLN A 51 4.80 4.35 13.93
C GLN A 51 6.01 4.82 13.13
N ALA A 52 6.68 3.89 12.47
CA ALA A 52 7.87 4.16 11.68
C ALA A 52 7.82 3.51 10.30
N VAL A 53 8.44 4.18 9.33
CA VAL A 53 8.70 3.63 8.00
C VAL A 53 10.18 3.43 7.84
N THR A 54 10.61 2.22 7.51
CA THR A 54 12.02 1.88 7.37
C THR A 54 12.44 1.87 5.90
N TRP A 55 13.53 2.57 5.60
CA TRP A 55 14.24 2.56 4.33
C TRP A 55 15.49 1.69 4.44
N ARG A 56 15.75 0.89 3.42
CA ARG A 56 16.92 0.04 3.26
C ARG A 56 17.58 0.32 1.91
N VAL A 57 18.81 -0.15 1.69
CA VAL A 57 19.51 0.00 0.40
C VAL A 57 18.71 -0.56 -0.78
N ALA A 58 17.92 -1.61 -0.57
CA ALA A 58 17.01 -2.15 -1.58
C ALA A 58 15.92 -1.15 -2.04
N ASP A 59 15.65 -0.12 -1.25
CA ASP A 59 14.68 0.94 -1.58
C ASP A 59 15.30 2.10 -2.37
N ALA A 60 16.59 2.08 -2.67
CA ALA A 60 17.31 3.20 -3.29
C ALA A 60 16.75 3.62 -4.67
N ASN A 61 16.20 2.67 -5.43
CA ASN A 61 15.69 2.89 -6.78
C ASN A 61 14.20 3.26 -6.83
N ARG A 62 13.57 3.52 -5.68
CA ARG A 62 12.15 3.90 -5.59
C ARG A 62 11.94 5.06 -4.62
N ILE A 63 10.82 5.77 -4.78
CA ILE A 63 10.37 6.74 -3.78
C ILE A 63 9.65 5.97 -2.68
N LEU A 64 10.12 6.12 -1.43
CA LEU A 64 9.45 5.54 -0.28
C LEU A 64 8.46 6.54 0.33
N PRO A 65 7.14 6.26 0.33
CA PRO A 65 6.15 7.13 0.95
C PRO A 65 6.16 6.95 2.48
N VAL A 66 6.19 8.07 3.21
CA VAL A 66 6.12 8.14 4.67
C VAL A 66 4.85 8.90 5.05
N PRO A 67 3.84 8.26 5.66
CA PRO A 67 2.62 8.93 6.09
C PRO A 67 2.88 10.00 7.15
N LYS A 68 1.93 10.93 7.27
CA LYS A 68 2.00 11.98 8.29
C LYS A 68 2.11 11.38 9.70
N GLY A 69 2.97 11.96 10.51
CA GLY A 69 3.17 11.53 11.89
C GLY A 69 4.07 10.31 12.09
N HIS A 70 4.50 9.65 10.99
CA HIS A 70 5.41 8.52 11.09
C HIS A 70 6.87 8.98 11.20
N TRP A 71 7.63 8.25 11.99
CA TRP A 71 9.08 8.33 12.00
C TRP A 71 9.63 7.72 10.73
N PHE A 72 10.76 8.23 10.28
CA PHE A 72 11.49 7.71 9.14
C PHE A 72 12.84 7.15 9.60
N LEU A 73 13.07 5.86 9.38
CA LEU A 73 14.27 5.14 9.81
C LEU A 73 15.06 4.63 8.61
N LEU A 74 16.38 4.69 8.70
CA LEU A 74 17.27 4.02 7.77
C LEU A 74 17.97 2.88 8.50
N ARG A 75 18.07 1.72 7.85
CA ARG A 75 18.75 0.55 8.39
C ARG A 75 19.77 0.00 7.40
N ASP A 76 20.93 -0.39 7.93
CA ASP A 76 21.99 -1.06 7.18
C ASP A 76 22.77 -1.99 8.12
N GLU A 77 23.44 -2.99 7.56
CA GLU A 77 24.30 -3.90 8.34
C GLU A 77 25.54 -3.17 8.91
N HIS A 78 25.97 -2.11 8.24
CA HIS A 78 27.18 -1.35 8.59
C HIS A 78 26.83 -0.02 9.25
N HIS A 79 27.75 0.48 10.05
CA HIS A 79 27.70 1.83 10.60
C HIS A 79 27.73 2.87 9.46
N PHE A 80 26.85 3.86 9.50
CA PHE A 80 26.69 4.85 8.42
C PHE A 80 26.33 6.25 8.95
N ARG A 81 26.60 7.25 8.11
CA ARG A 81 26.06 8.61 8.24
C ARG A 81 25.07 8.86 7.11
N VAL A 82 24.02 9.60 7.41
CA VAL A 82 22.98 9.92 6.45
C VAL A 82 22.65 11.40 6.44
N ASN A 83 22.51 11.93 5.24
CA ASN A 83 21.99 13.26 4.95
C ASN A 83 20.59 13.11 4.37
N LEU A 84 19.61 13.76 4.96
CA LEU A 84 18.26 13.92 4.44
C LEU A 84 18.06 15.39 4.07
N VAL A 85 17.83 15.66 2.79
CA VAL A 85 17.48 17.00 2.30
C VAL A 85 15.99 17.01 2.00
N ILE A 86 15.21 17.82 2.72
CA ILE A 86 13.76 17.97 2.53
C ILE A 86 13.38 19.44 2.55
N ASN A 87 12.62 19.88 1.55
CA ASN A 87 12.20 21.30 1.41
C ASN A 87 13.39 22.29 1.52
N GLY A 88 14.55 21.92 0.95
CA GLY A 88 15.78 22.71 1.00
C GLY A 88 16.52 22.70 2.35
N LYS A 89 16.01 22.00 3.37
CA LYS A 89 16.65 21.85 4.68
C LYS A 89 17.46 20.55 4.73
N LEU A 90 18.73 20.64 5.14
CA LEU A 90 19.57 19.49 5.41
C LEU A 90 19.40 19.04 6.88
N ILE A 91 19.12 17.77 7.07
CA ILE A 91 19.10 17.09 8.36
C ILE A 91 20.12 15.96 8.30
N GLN A 92 20.97 15.86 9.30
CA GLN A 92 22.04 14.85 9.35
C GLN A 92 21.82 13.95 10.56
N ALA A 93 22.11 12.67 10.38
CA ALA A 93 22.11 11.70 11.46
C ALA A 93 23.26 10.70 11.27
N GLU A 94 23.74 10.18 12.37
CA GLU A 94 24.68 9.06 12.42
C GLU A 94 23.96 7.84 13.00
N SER A 95 24.18 6.68 12.41
CA SER A 95 23.52 5.46 12.85
C SER A 95 24.03 4.98 14.20
N VAL A 96 23.14 4.40 14.98
CA VAL A 96 23.46 3.72 16.24
C VAL A 96 23.40 2.21 16.06
N PRO A 97 24.22 1.43 16.82
CA PRO A 97 24.17 -0.03 16.73
C PRO A 97 22.83 -0.55 17.25
N MET A 98 22.31 -1.57 16.57
CA MET A 98 21.12 -2.34 16.90
C MET A 98 21.48 -3.82 17.00
N VAL A 99 20.55 -4.68 17.41
CA VAL A 99 20.78 -6.14 17.52
C VAL A 99 21.20 -6.76 16.18
N ASP A 100 20.68 -6.23 15.07
CA ASP A 100 20.87 -6.77 13.71
C ASP A 100 21.39 -5.71 12.72
N GLY A 101 22.39 -4.93 13.13
CA GLY A 101 23.02 -3.91 12.31
C GLY A 101 22.98 -2.52 12.93
N HIS A 102 22.72 -1.50 12.11
CA HIS A 102 22.74 -0.09 12.51
C HIS A 102 21.49 0.62 12.02
N ALA A 103 21.00 1.61 12.78
CA ALA A 103 19.85 2.42 12.40
C ALA A 103 20.07 3.90 12.67
N ALA A 104 19.50 4.77 11.81
CA ALA A 104 19.37 6.20 12.03
C ALA A 104 17.91 6.59 11.92
N ALA A 105 17.44 7.51 12.78
CA ALA A 105 16.03 7.89 12.87
C ALA A 105 15.85 9.39 12.60
N PHE A 106 14.77 9.71 11.90
CA PHE A 106 14.28 11.07 11.68
C PHE A 106 12.86 11.19 12.22
N PRO A 107 12.56 12.21 13.03
CA PRO A 107 11.21 12.44 13.52
C PRO A 107 10.27 12.79 12.36
N PRO A 108 8.94 12.75 12.59
CA PRO A 108 7.93 13.14 11.59
C PRO A 108 8.26 14.47 10.92
N GLN A 109 8.25 14.49 9.59
CA GLN A 109 8.58 15.64 8.76
C GLN A 109 7.33 16.30 8.20
N LYS A 110 7.49 17.57 7.75
CA LYS A 110 6.45 18.25 6.94
C LYS A 110 6.35 17.60 5.56
N THR A 111 5.15 17.67 4.97
CA THR A 111 4.90 17.20 3.61
C THR A 111 5.93 17.72 2.61
N GLY A 112 6.46 16.83 1.78
CA GLY A 112 7.43 17.17 0.75
C GLY A 112 8.29 15.99 0.31
N ASP A 113 9.04 16.21 -0.77
CA ASP A 113 10.00 15.25 -1.29
C ASP A 113 11.35 15.42 -0.58
N GLY A 114 11.95 14.30 -0.19
CA GLY A 114 13.25 14.25 0.46
C GLY A 114 14.25 13.42 -0.35
N GLN A 115 15.49 13.88 -0.36
CA GLN A 115 16.63 13.15 -0.93
C GLN A 115 17.51 12.62 0.19
N ILE A 116 17.86 11.35 0.09
CA ILE A 116 18.70 10.63 1.02
C ILE A 116 20.08 10.45 0.40
N THR A 117 21.12 10.70 1.18
CA THR A 117 22.49 10.29 0.85
C THR A 117 23.09 9.60 2.07
N MET A 118 23.22 8.29 1.99
CA MET A 118 23.82 7.45 3.03
C MET A 118 25.28 7.11 2.68
N ARG A 119 26.18 7.23 3.64
CA ARG A 119 27.59 6.85 3.52
C ARG A 119 27.95 5.88 4.63
N ARG A 120 28.31 4.66 4.28
CA ARG A 120 28.86 3.68 5.22
C ARG A 120 30.22 4.14 5.72
N LEU A 121 30.52 3.94 7.00
CA LEU A 121 31.80 4.26 7.59
C LEU A 121 32.78 3.07 7.48
N ALA A 122 32.91 2.55 6.26
CA ALA A 122 33.86 1.49 5.89
C ALA A 122 34.95 2.05 4.96
N GLN A 123 36.00 1.27 4.67
CA GLN A 123 37.04 1.71 3.74
C GLN A 123 36.48 1.96 2.35
N ASN A 124 36.50 3.21 1.91
CA ASN A 124 36.13 3.68 0.56
C ASN A 124 34.72 3.33 0.03
N PRO A 125 33.62 3.56 0.77
CA PRO A 125 32.29 3.22 0.32
C PRO A 125 31.73 4.28 -0.63
N GLN A 126 31.11 3.83 -1.71
CA GLN A 126 30.30 4.72 -2.55
C GLN A 126 29.04 5.14 -1.76
N PRO A 127 28.61 6.41 -1.86
CA PRO A 127 27.37 6.84 -1.23
C PRO A 127 26.16 6.16 -1.89
N VAL A 128 25.21 5.73 -1.07
CA VAL A 128 23.92 5.23 -1.55
C VAL A 128 22.92 6.39 -1.50
N CYS A 129 22.30 6.70 -2.65
CA CYS A 129 21.28 7.73 -2.77
C CYS A 129 19.90 7.09 -2.84
N GLY A 130 18.90 7.78 -2.30
CA GLY A 130 17.50 7.35 -2.36
C GLY A 130 16.56 8.53 -2.27
N ASN A 131 15.28 8.26 -2.47
CA ASN A 131 14.22 9.26 -2.41
C ASN A 131 13.13 8.83 -1.43
N VAL A 132 12.56 9.82 -0.72
CA VAL A 132 11.46 9.62 0.22
C VAL A 132 10.41 10.70 -0.03
N ARG A 133 9.14 10.38 0.16
CA ARG A 133 8.03 11.35 0.11
C ARG A 133 7.28 11.35 1.42
N PHE A 134 7.31 12.48 2.12
CA PHE A 134 6.51 12.70 3.32
C PHE A 134 5.13 13.19 2.92
N LEU A 135 4.10 12.41 3.28
CA LEU A 135 2.72 12.63 2.85
C LEU A 135 2.00 13.65 3.75
N GLY A 136 1.07 14.39 3.15
CA GLY A 136 0.11 15.21 3.88
C GLY A 136 -1.02 14.38 4.50
N SER A 137 -1.83 15.02 5.34
CA SER A 137 -3.15 14.47 5.70
C SER A 137 -4.20 15.00 4.74
N GLN A 138 -5.30 14.25 4.61
CA GLN A 138 -6.50 14.77 3.97
C GLN A 138 -6.99 15.99 4.77
N PRO A 139 -7.39 17.11 4.12
CA PRO A 139 -8.16 18.13 4.82
C PRO A 139 -9.43 17.47 5.35
N ALA A 140 -9.72 17.64 6.63
CA ALA A 140 -10.85 16.99 7.30
C ALA A 140 -12.17 17.24 6.54
N ASN A 141 -12.54 16.31 5.67
CA ASN A 141 -13.87 16.29 5.08
C ASN A 141 -14.85 15.80 6.15
N LYS A 142 -15.63 16.69 6.70
CA LYS A 142 -16.78 16.38 7.55
C LYS A 142 -17.77 15.58 6.70
N GLY A 143 -17.81 14.26 6.86
CA GLY A 143 -18.84 13.47 6.20
C GLY A 143 -18.62 11.97 6.04
N PHE A 144 -17.63 11.37 6.66
CA PHE A 144 -17.56 9.91 6.77
C PHE A 144 -17.65 9.51 8.24
N ASP A 145 -18.73 8.82 8.61
CA ASP A 145 -18.85 8.12 9.88
C ASP A 145 -17.78 7.02 9.91
N THR A 146 -16.70 7.28 10.61
CA THR A 146 -15.66 6.29 10.87
C THR A 146 -16.09 5.44 12.04
N THR A 147 -16.68 4.29 11.77
CA THR A 147 -16.77 3.22 12.75
C THR A 147 -15.35 2.69 12.96
N GLU A 148 -14.75 2.95 14.10
CA GLU A 148 -13.42 2.46 14.46
C GLU A 148 -13.43 0.92 14.49
N VAL A 149 -12.81 0.31 13.48
CA VAL A 149 -12.44 -1.11 13.53
C VAL A 149 -10.95 -1.18 13.91
N ARG A 150 -10.68 -1.65 15.11
CA ARG A 150 -9.33 -1.81 15.66
C ARG A 150 -8.50 -2.74 14.78
N GLY A 151 -7.46 -2.19 14.16
CA GLY A 151 -6.56 -2.92 13.27
C GLY A 151 -5.71 -3.96 14.00
N GLY A 152 -5.64 -5.13 13.39
CA GLY A 152 -4.81 -6.23 13.84
C GLY A 152 -3.31 -6.03 13.55
N ARG A 153 -2.52 -6.72 14.33
CA ARG A 153 -1.05 -6.75 14.38
C ARG A 153 -0.42 -7.09 13.03
N ASN A 154 0.49 -6.27 12.52
CA ASN A 154 1.49 -6.73 11.54
C ASN A 154 2.79 -5.92 11.59
N ASN A 155 3.88 -6.60 11.89
CA ASN A 155 5.26 -6.13 12.00
C ASN A 155 5.90 -5.86 10.63
N GLN A 156 5.29 -5.06 9.75
CA GLN A 156 5.90 -4.73 8.47
C GLN A 156 6.16 -3.25 8.35
N SER A 157 7.40 -2.93 8.08
CA SER A 157 8.00 -1.59 7.99
C SER A 157 7.45 -0.67 6.88
N ALA A 158 6.35 -1.01 6.24
CA ALA A 158 5.68 -0.15 5.27
C ALA A 158 4.20 0.01 5.64
N PRO A 159 3.69 1.24 5.67
CA PRO A 159 2.29 1.49 5.92
C PRO A 159 1.42 0.76 4.90
N LEU A 160 0.34 0.19 5.38
CA LEU A 160 -0.64 -0.51 4.56
C LEU A 160 -2.04 -0.34 5.14
N ALA A 161 -3.04 -0.44 4.28
CA ALA A 161 -4.44 -0.58 4.68
C ALA A 161 -4.77 -2.07 4.81
N LEU A 162 -5.31 -2.45 5.96
CA LEU A 162 -5.85 -3.77 6.20
C LEU A 162 -7.35 -3.64 6.40
N LEU A 163 -8.12 -4.08 5.42
CA LEU A 163 -9.57 -4.07 5.44
C LEU A 163 -10.08 -5.50 5.63
N ALA A 164 -11.19 -5.65 6.34
CA ALA A 164 -11.80 -6.95 6.58
C ALA A 164 -13.33 -6.84 6.58
N ASN A 165 -14.00 -7.91 6.15
CA ASN A 165 -15.47 -8.01 6.11
C ASN A 165 -16.11 -8.54 7.40
N GLY A 166 -15.32 -8.86 8.43
CA GLY A 166 -15.80 -9.46 9.68
C GLY A 166 -16.08 -10.97 9.61
N ARG A 167 -15.93 -11.61 8.43
CA ARG A 167 -16.16 -13.05 8.20
C ARG A 167 -14.95 -13.81 7.65
N GLY A 168 -13.75 -13.22 7.77
CA GLY A 168 -12.52 -13.85 7.33
C GLY A 168 -11.96 -13.34 6.01
N ALA A 169 -12.72 -12.75 5.11
CA ALA A 169 -12.17 -12.10 3.93
C ALA A 169 -11.42 -10.81 4.28
N MET A 170 -10.44 -10.47 3.46
CA MET A 170 -9.59 -9.30 3.68
C MET A 170 -9.07 -8.70 2.37
N ALA A 171 -8.75 -7.41 2.44
CA ALA A 171 -7.89 -6.72 1.49
C ALA A 171 -6.67 -6.16 2.24
N ARG A 172 -5.49 -6.32 1.64
CA ARG A 172 -4.22 -5.83 2.18
C ARG A 172 -3.52 -5.00 1.11
N LEU A 173 -3.65 -3.69 1.22
CA LEU A 173 -3.29 -2.73 0.20
C LEU A 173 -2.13 -1.85 0.68
N GLY A 174 -1.06 -1.81 -0.10
CA GLY A 174 0.09 -0.96 0.20
C GLY A 174 -0.21 0.53 -0.05
N VAL A 175 0.61 1.40 0.53
CA VAL A 175 0.62 2.85 0.26
C VAL A 175 0.84 3.12 -1.22
N ASP A 176 1.74 2.40 -1.86
CA ASP A 176 1.94 2.39 -3.31
C ASP A 176 1.01 1.35 -3.92
N LEU A 177 -0.19 1.77 -4.31
CA LEU A 177 -1.36 0.94 -4.57
C LEU A 177 -1.12 -0.21 -5.57
N GLY A 178 -0.33 0.02 -6.62
CA GLY A 178 -0.01 -0.99 -7.64
C GLY A 178 1.21 -1.87 -7.30
N ASN A 179 1.93 -1.57 -6.22
CA ASN A 179 3.20 -2.21 -5.89
C ASN A 179 3.04 -3.26 -4.78
N ILE A 180 3.42 -4.50 -5.07
CA ILE A 180 3.37 -5.63 -4.16
C ILE A 180 4.68 -5.73 -3.39
N LYS A 181 4.60 -5.93 -2.07
CA LYS A 181 5.75 -6.16 -1.19
C LYS A 181 5.77 -7.54 -0.57
N SER A 182 4.60 -8.14 -0.45
CA SER A 182 4.42 -9.46 0.14
C SER A 182 3.44 -10.27 -0.70
N LYS A 183 3.60 -11.59 -0.71
CA LYS A 183 2.63 -12.50 -1.32
C LYS A 183 1.22 -12.33 -0.72
N TYR A 184 1.16 -11.86 0.52
CA TYR A 184 -0.09 -11.61 1.25
C TYR A 184 -0.77 -10.30 0.88
N ASP A 185 -0.13 -9.40 0.12
CA ASP A 185 -0.80 -8.23 -0.42
C ASP A 185 -1.85 -8.68 -1.43
N CYS A 186 -3.09 -8.22 -1.25
CA CYS A 186 -4.23 -8.60 -2.07
C CYS A 186 -5.29 -7.50 -2.11
N LEU A 187 -5.96 -7.39 -3.24
CA LEU A 187 -7.17 -6.59 -3.39
C LEU A 187 -8.38 -7.32 -2.80
N LEU A 188 -8.41 -8.66 -2.95
CA LEU A 188 -9.42 -9.51 -2.33
C LEU A 188 -8.85 -10.91 -2.07
N ALA A 189 -8.74 -11.27 -0.79
CA ALA A 189 -8.64 -12.65 -0.33
C ALA A 189 -10.00 -13.03 0.26
N ALA A 190 -10.77 -13.84 -0.50
CA ALA A 190 -12.12 -14.26 -0.12
C ALA A 190 -12.07 -15.40 0.88
N ASN A 191 -12.98 -15.42 1.84
CA ASN A 191 -13.26 -16.60 2.64
C ASN A 191 -14.43 -17.37 2.00
N LEU A 192 -14.16 -18.56 1.50
CA LEU A 192 -15.13 -19.42 0.82
C LEU A 192 -15.80 -20.43 1.75
N HIS A 193 -15.27 -20.56 2.99
CA HIS A 193 -15.80 -21.49 4.00
C HIS A 193 -16.27 -20.73 5.25
N GLU A 194 -17.57 -20.61 5.44
CA GLU A 194 -18.16 -19.90 6.58
C GLU A 194 -17.69 -20.42 7.94
N SER A 195 -17.43 -21.74 8.04
CA SER A 195 -16.97 -22.38 9.28
C SER A 195 -15.47 -22.29 9.52
N LEU A 196 -14.67 -21.84 8.53
CA LEU A 196 -13.22 -21.77 8.59
C LEU A 196 -12.72 -20.37 8.21
N PRO A 197 -12.82 -19.36 9.10
CA PRO A 197 -12.55 -17.96 8.77
C PRO A 197 -11.06 -17.68 8.43
N VAL A 198 -10.18 -18.65 8.61
CA VAL A 198 -8.75 -18.53 8.23
C VAL A 198 -8.45 -19.10 6.84
N ASP A 199 -9.37 -19.86 6.26
CA ASP A 199 -9.22 -20.41 4.91
C ASP A 199 -9.58 -19.35 3.87
N ARG A 200 -8.54 -18.73 3.30
CA ARG A 200 -8.67 -17.65 2.32
C ARG A 200 -8.11 -18.05 0.98
N GLN A 201 -8.88 -17.72 -0.05
CA GLN A 201 -8.47 -17.83 -1.45
C GLN A 201 -8.17 -16.43 -2.00
N VAL A 202 -6.95 -16.18 -2.45
CA VAL A 202 -6.61 -14.92 -3.13
C VAL A 202 -7.15 -14.99 -4.55
N MET A 203 -8.15 -14.14 -4.84
CA MET A 203 -8.81 -14.06 -6.15
C MET A 203 -8.39 -12.80 -6.91
N ALA A 204 -8.22 -11.68 -6.22
CA ALA A 204 -7.70 -10.45 -6.81
C ALA A 204 -6.43 -10.02 -6.07
N LYS A 205 -5.32 -9.91 -6.82
CA LYS A 205 -3.99 -9.62 -6.28
C LYS A 205 -3.80 -8.14 -6.02
N ARG A 206 -3.99 -7.31 -7.04
CA ARG A 206 -3.76 -5.87 -6.96
C ARG A 206 -4.59 -5.12 -7.99
N VAL A 207 -4.65 -3.81 -7.83
CA VAL A 207 -5.15 -2.87 -8.82
C VAL A 207 -4.00 -1.99 -9.29
N ARG A 208 -3.88 -1.77 -10.59
CA ARG A 208 -2.94 -0.85 -11.23
C ARG A 208 -3.71 0.23 -11.96
N GLY A 209 -3.28 1.49 -11.89
CA GLY A 209 -3.97 2.60 -12.51
C GLY A 209 -3.03 3.55 -13.24
N TRP A 210 -3.50 4.09 -14.35
CA TRP A 210 -2.83 5.13 -15.12
C TRP A 210 -3.84 6.23 -15.45
N ALA A 211 -3.41 7.47 -15.24
CA ALA A 211 -4.18 8.63 -15.67
C ALA A 211 -3.81 8.99 -17.11
N ILE A 212 -4.82 9.27 -17.93
CA ILE A 212 -4.67 9.67 -19.32
C ILE A 212 -5.29 11.05 -19.52
N ALA A 213 -4.48 12.00 -19.93
CA ALA A 213 -4.89 13.38 -20.16
C ALA A 213 -4.20 13.96 -21.40
N ASP A 214 -4.97 14.31 -22.43
CA ASP A 214 -4.48 15.04 -23.62
C ASP A 214 -3.22 14.39 -24.24
N GLY A 215 -3.16 13.03 -24.27
CA GLY A 215 -2.03 12.23 -24.77
C GLY A 215 -0.92 11.94 -23.76
N PHE A 216 -0.98 12.49 -22.55
CA PHE A 216 -0.07 12.14 -21.45
C PHE A 216 -0.60 10.95 -20.68
N ILE A 217 0.28 9.99 -20.39
CA ILE A 217 -0.02 8.82 -19.55
C ILE A 217 0.87 8.89 -18.31
N MET A 218 0.26 8.80 -17.13
CA MET A 218 0.96 8.83 -15.86
C MET A 218 0.44 7.72 -14.93
N PRO A 219 1.31 6.83 -14.41
CA PRO A 219 0.91 5.82 -13.46
C PRO A 219 0.46 6.48 -12.14
N LEU A 220 -0.49 5.83 -11.45
CA LEU A 220 -0.85 6.19 -10.08
C LEU A 220 0.04 5.40 -9.12
N ASP A 221 1.14 6.01 -8.72
CA ASP A 221 2.17 5.39 -7.88
C ASP A 221 2.73 6.37 -6.83
N ALA A 222 3.77 5.95 -6.12
CA ALA A 222 4.41 6.77 -5.09
C ALA A 222 4.97 8.09 -5.61
N ASN A 223 5.25 8.22 -6.93
CA ASN A 223 5.82 9.44 -7.50
C ASN A 223 4.83 10.61 -7.50
N ASN A 224 3.54 10.31 -7.56
CA ASN A 224 2.49 11.33 -7.59
C ASN A 224 1.48 11.25 -6.43
N LEU A 225 1.76 10.39 -5.44
CA LEU A 225 0.94 10.27 -4.23
C LEU A 225 1.14 11.48 -3.32
N LEU A 226 0.04 12.13 -2.92
CA LEU A 226 0.03 13.26 -1.99
C LEU A 226 -0.37 12.87 -0.58
N CYS A 227 -1.30 11.93 -0.44
CA CYS A 227 -1.88 11.54 0.84
C CYS A 227 -2.23 10.05 0.84
N PHE A 228 -2.07 9.41 2.00
CA PHE A 228 -2.53 8.06 2.29
C PHE A 228 -3.08 7.99 3.70
N GLU A 229 -4.24 7.34 3.84
CA GLU A 229 -4.84 6.98 5.13
C GLU A 229 -5.24 5.51 5.11
N PRO A 230 -4.86 4.72 6.12
CA PRO A 230 -5.08 3.26 6.09
C PRO A 230 -6.55 2.85 6.25
N GLY A 231 -7.41 3.76 6.70
CA GLY A 231 -8.86 3.54 6.83
C GLY A 231 -9.29 2.76 8.05
N PRO A 232 -10.51 2.16 8.05
CA PRO A 232 -11.53 2.11 6.99
C PRO A 232 -12.34 3.40 6.80
N PRO A 233 -12.65 3.84 5.59
CA PRO A 233 -12.13 3.34 4.32
C PRO A 233 -10.67 3.73 4.13
N ALA A 234 -9.88 2.89 3.44
CA ALA A 234 -8.54 3.26 2.99
C ALA A 234 -8.64 4.39 1.95
N PHE A 235 -7.67 5.31 1.95
CA PHE A 235 -7.73 6.49 1.10
C PHE A 235 -6.36 6.82 0.52
N TRP A 236 -6.34 7.15 -0.77
CA TRP A 236 -5.19 7.64 -1.52
C TRP A 236 -5.56 8.91 -2.27
N LYS A 237 -4.64 9.86 -2.32
CA LYS A 237 -4.79 11.08 -3.14
C LYS A 237 -3.55 11.28 -3.98
N PHE A 238 -3.74 11.38 -5.29
CA PHE A 238 -2.68 11.54 -6.28
C PHE A 238 -2.77 12.89 -6.95
N LEU A 239 -1.62 13.48 -7.30
CA LEU A 239 -1.51 14.63 -8.19
C LEU A 239 -0.90 14.16 -9.50
N VAL A 240 -1.68 14.10 -10.55
CA VAL A 240 -1.22 13.66 -11.87
C VAL A 240 -1.04 14.85 -12.83
N SER A 241 0.06 14.84 -13.58
CA SER A 241 0.31 15.83 -14.62
C SER A 241 -0.64 15.60 -15.80
N ALA A 242 -1.20 16.68 -16.32
CA ALA A 242 -2.03 16.70 -17.51
C ALA A 242 -1.36 17.46 -18.67
N GLY A 243 -0.02 17.59 -18.62
CA GLY A 243 0.77 18.35 -19.61
C GLY A 243 0.68 19.85 -19.45
N ASP A 244 1.63 20.57 -20.04
CA ASP A 244 1.67 22.06 -20.12
C ASP A 244 1.51 22.75 -18.75
N GLY A 245 2.08 22.19 -17.69
CA GLY A 245 1.95 22.71 -16.33
C GLY A 245 0.56 22.55 -15.70
N ARG A 246 -0.34 21.80 -16.37
CA ARG A 246 -1.66 21.44 -15.84
C ARG A 246 -1.58 20.18 -15.00
N ALA A 247 -2.46 20.08 -14.02
CA ALA A 247 -2.57 18.90 -13.16
C ALA A 247 -4.03 18.59 -12.79
N VAL A 248 -4.25 17.35 -12.35
CA VAL A 248 -5.52 16.86 -11.85
C VAL A 248 -5.28 16.09 -10.55
N GLU A 249 -6.13 16.28 -9.55
CA GLU A 249 -6.12 15.49 -8.34
C GLU A 249 -7.13 14.34 -8.45
N ILE A 250 -6.65 13.15 -8.15
CA ILE A 250 -7.45 11.91 -8.11
C ILE A 250 -7.45 11.36 -6.69
N GLU A 251 -8.64 11.11 -6.19
CA GLU A 251 -8.86 10.42 -4.92
C GLU A 251 -9.34 8.99 -5.20
N ILE A 252 -8.76 8.03 -4.49
CA ILE A 252 -9.20 6.63 -4.49
C ILE A 252 -9.53 6.27 -3.07
N SER A 253 -10.70 5.66 -2.84
CA SER A 253 -11.02 5.05 -1.55
C SER A 253 -11.38 3.58 -1.71
N GLY A 254 -10.93 2.77 -0.74
CA GLY A 254 -11.15 1.33 -0.70
C GLY A 254 -11.89 0.92 0.57
N SER A 255 -12.89 0.05 0.45
CA SER A 255 -13.63 -0.49 1.58
C SER A 255 -14.07 -1.92 1.33
N MET A 256 -14.35 -2.65 2.40
CA MET A 256 -14.98 -3.98 2.35
C MET A 256 -16.33 -3.91 3.07
N PRO A 257 -17.45 -4.25 2.41
CA PRO A 257 -18.76 -4.36 3.05
C PRO A 257 -18.76 -5.46 4.11
N THR A 258 -19.42 -5.21 5.23
CA THR A 258 -19.52 -6.18 6.32
C THR A 258 -20.28 -7.43 5.85
N GLY A 259 -19.68 -8.59 6.06
CA GLY A 259 -20.28 -9.88 5.73
C GLY A 259 -20.16 -10.33 4.28
N GLU A 260 -19.62 -9.51 3.38
CA GLU A 260 -19.50 -9.82 1.96
C GLU A 260 -18.04 -10.06 1.55
N ASN A 261 -17.81 -11.05 0.67
CA ASN A 261 -16.49 -11.25 0.05
C ASN A 261 -16.31 -10.25 -1.11
N ALA A 262 -16.24 -8.96 -0.75
CA ALA A 262 -16.18 -7.88 -1.73
C ALA A 262 -15.23 -6.77 -1.31
N THR A 263 -14.55 -6.19 -2.30
CA THR A 263 -13.82 -4.93 -2.18
C THR A 263 -14.42 -3.90 -3.12
N VAL A 264 -14.73 -2.74 -2.59
CA VAL A 264 -15.28 -1.60 -3.34
C VAL A 264 -14.22 -0.52 -3.44
N LEU A 265 -13.83 -0.18 -4.66
CA LEU A 265 -12.97 0.97 -4.95
C LEU A 265 -13.80 2.11 -5.53
N LYS A 266 -13.58 3.33 -5.05
CA LYS A 266 -14.22 4.53 -5.58
C LYS A 266 -13.15 5.47 -6.08
N PHE A 267 -13.22 5.83 -7.35
CA PHE A 267 -12.35 6.77 -8.02
C PHE A 267 -13.08 8.11 -8.17
N HIS A 268 -12.41 9.18 -7.79
CA HIS A 268 -13.00 10.52 -7.81
C HIS A 268 -12.00 11.53 -8.36
N ARG A 269 -12.38 12.27 -9.39
CA ARG A 269 -11.63 13.46 -9.84
C ARG A 269 -12.06 14.66 -9.01
N VAL A 270 -11.13 15.20 -8.25
CA VAL A 270 -11.39 16.39 -7.42
C VAL A 270 -11.76 17.58 -8.30
N ASN A 271 -12.81 18.28 -7.92
CA ASN A 271 -13.22 19.52 -8.58
C ASN A 271 -12.49 20.71 -7.92
N GLY A 272 -11.83 21.55 -8.71
CA GLY A 272 -11.14 22.73 -8.21
C GLY A 272 -9.69 22.85 -8.68
N MET A 273 -8.94 23.73 -8.00
CA MET A 273 -7.51 23.94 -8.29
C MET A 273 -6.67 22.83 -7.64
N PRO A 274 -5.76 22.19 -8.39
CA PRO A 274 -4.84 21.21 -7.84
C PRO A 274 -3.81 21.87 -6.90
N ALA A 275 -3.21 21.08 -6.03
CA ALA A 275 -2.17 21.50 -5.08
C ALA A 275 -0.94 22.11 -5.77
N LYS A 276 -0.66 21.70 -7.01
CA LYS A 276 0.41 22.26 -7.87
C LYS A 276 -0.08 22.33 -9.32
N GLY A 277 0.41 23.32 -10.08
CA GLY A 277 0.05 23.51 -11.47
C GLY A 277 -1.29 24.24 -11.65
N SER A 278 -1.72 24.36 -12.89
CA SER A 278 -3.03 24.90 -13.26
C SER A 278 -4.03 23.75 -13.43
N ALA A 279 -5.31 24.03 -13.20
CA ALA A 279 -6.35 23.01 -13.39
C ALA A 279 -6.51 22.65 -14.88
N LEU A 280 -6.75 21.36 -15.15
CA LEU A 280 -7.17 20.92 -16.48
C LEU A 280 -8.57 21.48 -16.77
N PRO A 281 -8.78 22.22 -17.88
CA PRO A 281 -10.09 22.77 -18.22
C PRO A 281 -11.19 21.71 -18.27
N PRO A 282 -12.43 22.00 -17.85
CA PRO A 282 -13.54 21.03 -17.79
C PRO A 282 -13.84 20.32 -19.12
N GLY A 283 -13.61 21.00 -20.26
CA GLY A 283 -13.84 20.45 -21.60
C GLY A 283 -12.73 19.53 -22.11
N LYS A 284 -11.65 19.35 -21.37
CA LYS A 284 -10.56 18.45 -21.75
C LYS A 284 -10.81 17.03 -21.20
N ALA A 285 -10.67 16.04 -22.10
CA ALA A 285 -10.83 14.65 -21.75
C ALA A 285 -9.80 14.23 -20.69
N PHE A 286 -10.28 13.49 -19.69
CA PHE A 286 -9.47 12.87 -18.67
C PHE A 286 -10.09 11.52 -18.30
N SER A 287 -9.30 10.48 -18.37
CA SER A 287 -9.72 9.12 -18.00
C SER A 287 -8.67 8.42 -17.15
N LEU A 288 -9.08 7.36 -16.48
CA LEU A 288 -8.17 6.40 -15.89
C LEU A 288 -8.24 5.10 -16.68
N THR A 289 -7.08 4.53 -16.95
CA THR A 289 -6.96 3.10 -17.30
C THR A 289 -6.70 2.35 -16.00
N VAL A 290 -7.50 1.32 -15.73
CA VAL A 290 -7.37 0.51 -14.51
C VAL A 290 -7.31 -0.97 -14.90
N ARG A 291 -6.33 -1.71 -14.35
CA ARG A 291 -6.24 -3.16 -14.44
C ARG A 291 -6.37 -3.79 -13.06
N VAL A 292 -7.06 -4.92 -12.99
CA VAL A 292 -7.10 -5.79 -11.82
C VAL A 292 -6.33 -7.05 -12.16
N ASP A 293 -5.26 -7.32 -11.41
CA ASP A 293 -4.47 -8.53 -11.56
C ASP A 293 -5.04 -9.62 -10.65
N LEU A 294 -5.24 -10.82 -11.21
CA LEU A 294 -5.90 -11.95 -10.59
C LEU A 294 -4.91 -13.05 -10.22
N GLU A 295 -5.29 -13.81 -9.22
CA GLU A 295 -4.71 -15.10 -8.86
C GLU A 295 -5.88 -16.07 -8.54
N ASP A 296 -5.62 -17.37 -8.52
CA ASP A 296 -6.51 -18.36 -7.94
C ASP A 296 -5.67 -19.31 -7.06
N ARG A 297 -5.47 -18.94 -5.83
CA ARG A 297 -4.58 -19.68 -4.93
C ARG A 297 -4.98 -19.58 -3.46
N SER A 298 -4.61 -20.59 -2.70
CA SER A 298 -4.60 -20.50 -1.24
C SER A 298 -3.75 -19.32 -0.78
N PHE A 299 -4.13 -18.71 0.34
CA PHE A 299 -3.48 -17.53 0.90
C PHE A 299 -1.97 -17.69 1.14
N HIS A 300 -1.50 -18.93 1.39
CA HIS A 300 -0.10 -19.23 1.67
C HIS A 300 0.73 -19.67 0.46
N SER A 301 0.10 -19.91 -0.69
CA SER A 301 0.76 -20.31 -1.93
C SER A 301 1.18 -19.13 -2.79
N GLU A 302 1.84 -19.38 -3.91
CA GLU A 302 2.14 -18.43 -4.99
C GLU A 302 1.56 -18.95 -6.31
N THR A 303 1.16 -18.04 -7.19
CA THR A 303 0.84 -18.37 -8.58
C THR A 303 2.13 -18.33 -9.40
N LYS A 304 2.33 -19.35 -10.23
CA LYS A 304 3.40 -19.40 -11.22
C LYS A 304 2.81 -19.76 -12.57
N LEU A 305 3.15 -18.96 -13.59
CA LEU A 305 2.68 -19.18 -14.94
C LEU A 305 3.33 -20.42 -15.54
N ASP A 306 2.50 -21.30 -16.07
CA ASP A 306 2.86 -22.36 -17.01
C ASP A 306 1.77 -22.45 -18.10
N ASP A 307 2.01 -23.27 -19.13
CA ASP A 307 1.09 -23.40 -20.27
C ASP A 307 -0.31 -23.88 -19.86
N GLY A 308 -0.42 -24.65 -18.79
CA GLY A 308 -1.69 -25.14 -18.27
C GLY A 308 -2.48 -24.04 -17.55
N TYR A 309 -1.80 -23.25 -16.75
CA TYR A 309 -2.39 -22.09 -16.06
C TYR A 309 -2.86 -21.01 -17.04
N GLU A 310 -2.06 -20.71 -18.05
CA GLU A 310 -2.42 -19.70 -19.07
C GLU A 310 -3.74 -20.07 -19.74
N GLN A 311 -3.85 -21.26 -20.32
CA GLN A 311 -5.06 -21.73 -20.97
C GLN A 311 -6.25 -21.82 -20.03
N HIS A 312 -6.04 -22.25 -18.79
CA HIS A 312 -7.09 -22.36 -17.79
C HIS A 312 -7.66 -21.00 -17.40
N PHE A 313 -6.82 -20.00 -17.13
CA PHE A 313 -7.24 -18.67 -16.73
C PHE A 313 -7.97 -17.93 -17.86
N GLU A 314 -7.49 -18.07 -19.10
CA GLU A 314 -8.15 -17.53 -20.28
C GLU A 314 -9.54 -18.15 -20.48
N ALA A 315 -9.65 -19.48 -20.44
CA ALA A 315 -10.92 -20.19 -20.60
C ALA A 315 -11.90 -19.93 -19.46
N SER A 316 -11.41 -19.56 -18.28
CA SER A 316 -12.21 -19.25 -17.09
C SER A 316 -12.69 -17.80 -17.05
N THR A 317 -12.31 -16.96 -18.03
CA THR A 317 -12.65 -15.53 -18.06
C THR A 317 -13.78 -15.28 -19.06
N ILE A 318 -14.82 -14.59 -18.60
CA ILE A 318 -16.03 -14.28 -19.39
C ILE A 318 -16.30 -12.78 -19.27
N GLU A 319 -16.45 -12.09 -20.40
CA GLU A 319 -16.93 -10.69 -20.42
C GLU A 319 -18.41 -10.65 -20.00
N LEU A 320 -18.80 -9.61 -19.25
CA LEU A 320 -20.18 -9.44 -18.80
C LEU A 320 -21.03 -8.77 -19.89
N ASP A 321 -22.22 -9.31 -20.15
CA ASP A 321 -23.11 -8.81 -21.20
C ASP A 321 -23.76 -7.43 -20.90
N VAL A 322 -23.98 -7.13 -19.62
CA VAL A 322 -24.78 -5.96 -19.18
C VAL A 322 -23.94 -4.89 -18.52
N GLU A 323 -22.95 -5.29 -17.75
CA GLU A 323 -22.09 -4.40 -16.98
C GLU A 323 -20.70 -4.33 -17.62
N ALA A 324 -20.07 -3.19 -17.59
CA ALA A 324 -18.67 -3.09 -18.01
C ALA A 324 -17.78 -3.86 -17.04
N GLY A 325 -17.28 -5.03 -17.44
CA GLY A 325 -16.49 -5.90 -16.58
C GLY A 325 -16.38 -7.34 -17.06
N PHE A 326 -15.90 -8.19 -16.16
CA PHE A 326 -15.70 -9.61 -16.42
C PHE A 326 -16.05 -10.47 -15.18
N ALA A 327 -16.31 -11.75 -15.43
CA ALA A 327 -16.31 -12.81 -14.43
C ALA A 327 -15.11 -13.73 -14.67
N PHE A 328 -14.50 -14.21 -13.60
CA PHE A 328 -13.43 -15.20 -13.61
C PHE A 328 -13.87 -16.40 -12.77
N GLU A 329 -14.06 -17.54 -13.42
CA GLU A 329 -14.66 -18.78 -12.87
C GLU A 329 -13.64 -19.94 -12.96
N PRO A 330 -12.53 -19.93 -12.19
CA PRO A 330 -11.51 -20.97 -12.28
C PRO A 330 -11.96 -22.34 -11.72
N ALA A 331 -13.04 -22.36 -10.95
CA ALA A 331 -13.68 -23.58 -10.47
C ALA A 331 -15.16 -23.31 -10.15
N PRO A 332 -16.01 -24.35 -10.10
CA PRO A 332 -17.45 -24.21 -9.88
C PRO A 332 -17.85 -23.44 -8.60
N GLU A 333 -17.02 -23.56 -7.56
CA GLU A 333 -17.24 -22.90 -6.27
C GLU A 333 -16.53 -21.54 -6.16
N ARG A 334 -15.82 -21.10 -7.17
CA ARG A 334 -15.07 -19.85 -7.18
C ARG A 334 -15.45 -19.01 -8.37
N ARG A 335 -16.10 -17.90 -8.10
CA ARG A 335 -16.51 -16.94 -9.12
C ARG A 335 -16.20 -15.53 -8.68
N LEU A 336 -15.15 -14.96 -9.22
CA LEU A 336 -14.84 -13.54 -9.05
C LEU A 336 -15.54 -12.72 -10.12
N LYS A 337 -16.27 -11.67 -9.71
CA LYS A 337 -16.81 -10.65 -10.60
C LYS A 337 -16.09 -9.33 -10.38
N VAL A 338 -15.68 -8.67 -11.47
CA VAL A 338 -15.13 -7.32 -11.45
C VAL A 338 -15.89 -6.46 -12.43
N CYS A 339 -16.54 -5.40 -11.95
CA CYS A 339 -17.31 -4.50 -12.81
C CYS A 339 -17.25 -3.05 -12.31
N VAL A 340 -17.60 -2.12 -13.19
CA VAL A 340 -17.69 -0.69 -12.90
C VAL A 340 -19.07 -0.14 -13.23
N ASN A 341 -19.51 0.87 -12.46
CA ASN A 341 -20.79 1.53 -12.69
C ASN A 341 -20.76 2.53 -13.87
N SER A 342 -19.57 2.93 -14.30
CA SER A 342 -19.38 3.84 -15.44
C SER A 342 -18.02 3.60 -16.08
N GLY A 343 -17.97 3.51 -17.38
CA GLY A 343 -16.77 3.25 -18.17
C GLY A 343 -16.94 2.11 -19.15
N LYS A 344 -15.82 1.62 -19.68
CA LYS A 344 -15.77 0.49 -20.62
C LYS A 344 -14.77 -0.54 -20.13
N TYR A 345 -15.04 -1.80 -20.40
CA TYR A 345 -14.08 -2.88 -20.25
C TYR A 345 -13.52 -3.26 -21.63
N HIS A 346 -12.22 -3.52 -21.67
CA HIS A 346 -11.50 -3.95 -22.85
C HIS A 346 -10.82 -5.28 -22.54
N PRO A 347 -11.23 -6.39 -23.18
CA PRO A 347 -10.65 -7.73 -22.97
C PRO A 347 -9.29 -7.81 -23.68
N GLU A 348 -8.26 -7.44 -22.99
CA GLU A 348 -6.85 -7.47 -23.46
C GLU A 348 -5.99 -8.10 -22.40
N ILE A 349 -5.64 -9.36 -22.60
CA ILE A 349 -4.93 -10.22 -21.65
C ILE A 349 -3.49 -9.74 -21.45
N GLU A 350 -3.03 -9.77 -20.19
CA GLU A 350 -1.66 -9.51 -19.79
C GLU A 350 -1.26 -10.46 -18.64
N TRP A 351 -0.13 -11.12 -18.76
CA TRP A 351 0.49 -11.81 -17.64
C TRP A 351 1.61 -10.97 -17.04
N CYS A 352 1.46 -10.62 -15.76
CA CYS A 352 2.49 -9.97 -14.98
C CYS A 352 3.38 -11.04 -14.37
N ARG A 353 4.60 -11.18 -14.90
CA ARG A 353 5.58 -12.17 -14.42
C ARG A 353 6.51 -11.58 -13.37
N ASP A 354 7.04 -12.44 -12.50
CA ASP A 354 8.08 -12.11 -11.53
C ASP A 354 7.74 -10.92 -10.62
N ILE A 355 6.48 -10.82 -10.19
CA ILE A 355 6.07 -9.85 -9.19
C ILE A 355 6.83 -10.16 -7.90
N LYS A 356 7.76 -9.28 -7.53
CA LYS A 356 8.64 -9.49 -6.38
C LYS A 356 7.91 -9.45 -5.05
N HIS A 357 8.30 -10.35 -4.15
CA HIS A 357 7.82 -10.43 -2.77
C HIS A 357 8.99 -10.19 -1.78
N PRO A 358 9.52 -8.95 -1.68
CA PRO A 358 10.74 -8.68 -0.90
C PRO A 358 10.60 -9.02 0.60
N VAL A 359 9.40 -9.07 1.13
CA VAL A 359 9.17 -9.49 2.51
C VAL A 359 9.45 -10.99 2.68
N GLU A 360 8.96 -11.82 1.78
CA GLU A 360 9.18 -13.27 1.80
C GLU A 360 10.64 -13.61 1.45
N GLU A 361 11.21 -12.93 0.46
CA GLU A 361 12.62 -13.06 0.09
C GLU A 361 13.54 -12.80 1.29
N SER A 362 13.28 -11.75 2.08
CA SER A 362 14.06 -11.44 3.28
C SER A 362 13.96 -12.51 4.39
N ARG A 363 12.99 -13.42 4.28
CA ARG A 363 12.74 -14.53 5.20
C ARG A 363 13.16 -15.89 4.65
N GLY A 364 13.81 -15.91 3.46
CA GLY A 364 14.22 -17.14 2.79
C GLY A 364 13.09 -17.92 2.13
N HIS A 365 11.95 -17.27 1.82
CA HIS A 365 10.84 -17.86 1.08
C HIS A 365 10.87 -17.46 -0.40
N ALA A 366 9.87 -17.91 -1.19
CA ALA A 366 9.77 -17.64 -2.60
C ALA A 366 9.80 -16.11 -2.90
N GLU A 367 10.71 -15.71 -3.79
CA GLU A 367 11.02 -14.31 -4.12
C GLU A 367 9.91 -13.57 -4.89
N GLY A 368 8.95 -14.29 -5.45
CA GLY A 368 7.90 -13.67 -6.26
C GLY A 368 6.89 -14.65 -6.81
N GLY A 369 5.87 -14.11 -7.44
CA GLY A 369 4.79 -14.83 -8.10
C GLY A 369 4.40 -14.15 -9.41
N ASP A 370 3.41 -14.72 -10.10
CA ASP A 370 2.85 -14.20 -11.33
C ASP A 370 1.37 -13.90 -11.12
N ALA A 371 0.81 -13.00 -11.93
CA ALA A 371 -0.61 -12.67 -11.88
C ALA A 371 -1.18 -12.42 -13.27
N TYR A 372 -2.44 -12.75 -13.45
CA TYR A 372 -3.20 -12.65 -14.68
C TYR A 372 -4.07 -11.40 -14.69
N SER A 373 -4.02 -10.62 -15.76
CA SER A 373 -4.92 -9.49 -15.98
C SER A 373 -5.75 -9.76 -17.24
N PRO A 374 -7.06 -10.05 -17.13
CA PRO A 374 -7.89 -10.42 -18.29
C PRO A 374 -8.19 -9.25 -19.21
N GLY A 375 -7.99 -8.04 -18.75
CA GLY A 375 -8.28 -6.83 -19.52
C GLY A 375 -8.10 -5.57 -18.69
N TRP A 376 -8.59 -4.46 -19.22
CA TRP A 376 -8.50 -3.16 -18.56
C TRP A 376 -9.80 -2.36 -18.67
N PHE A 377 -9.99 -1.46 -17.73
CA PHE A 377 -11.12 -0.56 -17.66
C PHE A 377 -10.72 0.85 -18.10
N GLU A 378 -11.51 1.45 -18.98
CA GLU A 378 -11.48 2.88 -19.27
C GLU A 378 -12.53 3.58 -18.42
N LEU A 379 -12.08 4.35 -17.44
CA LEU A 379 -12.96 5.07 -16.52
C LEU A 379 -13.01 6.55 -16.90
N PRO A 380 -14.17 7.08 -17.35
CA PRO A 380 -14.32 8.51 -17.60
C PRO A 380 -14.31 9.26 -16.26
N MET A 381 -13.41 10.23 -16.14
CA MET A 381 -13.24 10.97 -14.88
C MET A 381 -13.80 12.38 -15.03
N VAL A 382 -15.09 12.50 -14.89
CA VAL A 382 -15.78 13.82 -14.89
C VAL A 382 -15.51 14.53 -13.56
N PRO A 383 -15.16 15.84 -13.55
CA PRO A 383 -14.90 16.58 -12.32
C PRO A 383 -16.09 16.50 -11.35
N GLY A 384 -15.84 16.09 -10.11
CA GLY A 384 -16.85 15.97 -9.06
C GLY A 384 -17.65 14.65 -9.06
N GLU A 385 -17.58 13.88 -10.12
CA GLU A 385 -18.25 12.55 -10.19
C GLU A 385 -17.38 11.44 -9.62
N ARG A 386 -18.01 10.31 -9.33
CA ARG A 386 -17.37 9.11 -8.79
C ARG A 386 -17.62 7.91 -9.68
N VAL A 387 -16.56 7.20 -10.00
CA VAL A 387 -16.65 5.85 -10.59
C VAL A 387 -16.44 4.82 -9.51
N VAL A 388 -17.30 3.82 -9.46
CA VAL A 388 -17.25 2.74 -8.48
C VAL A 388 -16.90 1.44 -9.18
N MET A 389 -15.84 0.78 -8.69
CA MET A 389 -15.46 -0.58 -9.10
C MET A 389 -15.81 -1.54 -7.97
N LEU A 390 -16.50 -2.59 -8.31
CA LEU A 390 -16.82 -3.72 -7.43
C LEU A 390 -15.96 -4.92 -7.81
N VAL A 391 -15.31 -5.51 -6.83
CA VAL A 391 -14.55 -6.77 -6.92
C VAL A 391 -15.14 -7.71 -5.90
N ASN A 392 -15.87 -8.73 -6.31
CA ASN A 392 -16.59 -9.63 -5.39
C ASN A 392 -16.55 -11.10 -5.83
N VAL A 393 -16.64 -11.97 -4.83
CA VAL A 393 -16.71 -13.44 -4.97
C VAL A 393 -18.00 -13.95 -4.37
#